data_cd298c8ee74cb3606ade63e399847646
#
_entry.id   cd298c8ee74cb3606ade63e399847646
#
_cell.length_a   1.000
_cell.length_b   1.000
_cell.length_c   1.000
_cell.angle_alpha   90.00
_cell.angle_beta   90.00
_cell.angle_gamma   90.00
#
_symmetry.space_group_name_H-M   'P 1'
#
loop_
_entity.id
_entity.type
_entity.pdbx_description
1 polymer ?
#
loop_
_entity_poly.entity_id
_entity_poly.type
_entity_poly.pdbx_seq_one_letter_code
_entity_poly.pdbx_strand_id
1 'polypeptide(L)'
;MKIIRQWFRNAVLVLAGVMLLAACGNPAKSDLQAIAKVFVETGYTPEKNQEYQQRLRQAKSEAEVKATLGEMAQYFEKVPAGLNALSLKTDEGRSIRDDFSQGIDKLVRGAKQAIAAPAQDSQAQEAASRLALEGQQQFLQGQNKFIAAAGREGIKLENK
;
A
#
# COMPACT_ATOMS: atom_id res chain seq x y z
N MET A 1 17.23 -0.84 13.59
CA MET A 1 17.26 -1.14 12.15
C MET A 1 16.91 -2.58 11.78
N LYS A 2 17.16 -3.63 12.58
CA LYS A 2 16.69 -5.00 12.28
C LYS A 2 15.15 -5.09 12.17
N ILE A 3 14.42 -4.30 12.95
CA ILE A 3 12.96 -4.30 13.03
C ILE A 3 12.32 -3.79 11.73
N ILE A 4 12.83 -2.72 11.14
CA ILE A 4 12.30 -2.13 9.89
C ILE A 4 12.43 -3.09 8.70
N ARG A 5 13.51 -3.89 8.64
CA ARG A 5 13.72 -4.93 7.61
C ARG A 5 12.67 -6.05 7.65
N GLN A 6 12.14 -6.35 8.83
CA GLN A 6 11.20 -7.47 9.03
C GLN A 6 9.77 -7.09 8.60
N TRP A 7 9.43 -5.81 8.61
CA TRP A 7 8.08 -5.30 8.42
C TRP A 7 7.60 -5.31 6.97
N PHE A 8 8.49 -4.97 6.03
CA PHE A 8 8.15 -4.99 4.62
C PHE A 8 8.09 -6.41 4.02
N ARG A 9 8.40 -7.43 4.82
CA ARG A 9 8.49 -8.80 4.31
C ARG A 9 7.15 -9.46 3.98
N ASN A 10 6.04 -9.00 4.57
CA ASN A 10 4.74 -9.67 4.48
C ASN A 10 3.66 -8.88 3.70
N ALA A 11 3.95 -7.70 3.19
CA ALA A 11 3.01 -6.93 2.39
C ALA A 11 3.11 -7.31 0.91
N VAL A 12 2.87 -8.57 0.58
CA VAL A 12 2.71 -8.99 -0.81
C VAL A 12 1.28 -8.71 -1.23
N LEU A 13 1.11 -7.69 -2.05
CA LEU A 13 -0.16 -7.38 -2.69
C LEU A 13 -0.25 -8.07 -4.03
N VAL A 14 -1.25 -8.89 -4.11
CA VAL A 14 -1.76 -9.37 -5.38
C VAL A 14 -2.98 -8.51 -5.75
N LEU A 15 -2.71 -7.34 -6.32
CA LEU A 15 -3.69 -6.55 -7.08
C LEU A 15 -3.28 -6.63 -8.55
N ALA A 16 -3.24 -7.86 -9.08
CA ALA A 16 -2.93 -8.09 -10.48
C ALA A 16 -4.23 -8.09 -11.28
N GLY A 17 -4.29 -7.23 -12.28
CA GLY A 17 -5.15 -7.40 -13.44
C GLY A 17 -6.66 -7.42 -13.19
N VAL A 18 -7.26 -6.29 -12.79
CA VAL A 18 -8.72 -6.13 -12.93
C VAL A 18 -9.01 -5.90 -14.40
N MET A 19 -9.57 -6.92 -15.09
CA MET A 19 -10.13 -6.72 -16.42
C MET A 19 -11.25 -5.68 -16.34
N LEU A 20 -11.06 -4.58 -17.05
CA LEU A 20 -12.03 -3.50 -17.21
C LEU A 20 -13.18 -3.99 -18.11
N LEU A 21 -14.03 -4.88 -17.60
CA LEU A 21 -15.33 -5.13 -18.20
C LEU A 21 -16.24 -3.96 -17.83
N ALA A 22 -16.78 -3.29 -18.83
CA ALA A 22 -17.69 -2.17 -18.64
C ALA A 22 -18.82 -2.55 -17.69
N ALA A 23 -18.80 -1.98 -16.48
CA ALA A 23 -19.80 -2.21 -15.44
C ALA A 23 -20.99 -1.25 -15.68
N CYS A 24 -21.75 -1.44 -16.75
CA CYS A 24 -23.03 -0.76 -16.90
C CYS A 24 -23.98 -1.29 -15.82
N GLY A 25 -24.24 -0.50 -14.77
CA GLY A 25 -25.36 -0.70 -13.86
C GLY A 25 -25.06 -1.15 -12.45
N ASN A 26 -23.84 -1.62 -12.10
CA ASN A 26 -23.51 -2.04 -10.73
C ASN A 26 -22.54 -1.06 -10.06
N PRO A 27 -23.01 -0.23 -9.10
CA PRO A 27 -22.17 0.77 -8.44
C PRO A 27 -21.04 0.16 -7.63
N ALA A 28 -21.22 -0.98 -6.96
CA ALA A 28 -20.19 -1.64 -6.19
C ALA A 28 -19.03 -2.12 -7.10
N LYS A 29 -19.37 -2.76 -8.22
CA LYS A 29 -18.38 -3.17 -9.21
C LYS A 29 -17.61 -1.99 -9.79
N SER A 30 -18.31 -0.88 -10.11
CA SER A 30 -17.71 0.36 -10.61
C SER A 30 -16.71 0.94 -9.61
N ASP A 31 -17.04 0.96 -8.32
CA ASP A 31 -16.19 1.48 -7.25
C ASP A 31 -14.90 0.64 -7.11
N LEU A 32 -15.02 -0.69 -7.10
CA LEU A 32 -13.88 -1.59 -7.03
C LEU A 32 -12.93 -1.43 -8.22
N GLN A 33 -13.49 -1.27 -9.43
CA GLN A 33 -12.70 -1.01 -10.62
C GLN A 33 -11.98 0.33 -10.56
N ALA A 34 -12.63 1.38 -10.05
CA ALA A 34 -12.02 2.69 -9.87
C ALA A 34 -10.85 2.63 -8.88
N ILE A 35 -11.00 1.92 -7.75
CA ILE A 35 -9.93 1.71 -6.77
C ILE A 35 -8.75 0.96 -7.42
N ALA A 36 -9.01 -0.16 -8.09
CA ALA A 36 -7.97 -0.95 -8.75
C ALA A 36 -7.23 -0.14 -9.83
N LYS A 37 -7.94 0.69 -10.58
CA LYS A 37 -7.36 1.55 -11.61
C LYS A 37 -6.32 2.52 -11.03
N VAL A 38 -6.55 3.09 -9.84
CA VAL A 38 -5.57 3.97 -9.17
C VAL A 38 -4.26 3.23 -8.92
N PHE A 39 -4.28 1.98 -8.45
CA PHE A 39 -3.07 1.20 -8.25
C PHE A 39 -2.31 0.97 -9.55
N VAL A 40 -3.02 0.67 -10.63
CA VAL A 40 -2.41 0.50 -11.96
C VAL A 40 -1.81 1.81 -12.47
N GLU A 41 -2.55 2.92 -12.41
CA GLU A 41 -2.12 4.23 -12.93
C GLU A 41 -0.97 4.84 -12.12
N THR A 42 -0.92 4.56 -10.82
CA THR A 42 0.21 4.98 -9.98
C THR A 42 1.43 4.06 -10.12
N GLY A 43 1.30 3.00 -10.90
CA GLY A 43 2.34 2.01 -11.13
C GLY A 43 2.59 1.08 -9.92
N TYR A 44 1.71 1.08 -8.92
CA TYR A 44 1.85 0.21 -7.76
C TYR A 44 1.69 -1.25 -8.18
N THR A 45 2.82 -1.96 -8.29
CA THR A 45 2.84 -3.36 -8.71
C THR A 45 3.49 -4.26 -7.66
N PRO A 46 3.11 -5.56 -7.60
CA PRO A 46 3.76 -6.54 -6.74
C PRO A 46 5.27 -6.63 -6.98
N GLU A 47 5.69 -6.58 -8.25
CA GLU A 47 7.09 -6.66 -8.66
C GLU A 47 7.90 -5.50 -8.10
N LYS A 48 7.35 -4.27 -8.18
CA LYS A 48 8.01 -3.06 -7.65
C LYS A 48 8.13 -3.12 -6.14
N ASN A 49 7.12 -3.63 -5.46
CA ASN A 49 7.16 -3.86 -4.02
C ASN A 49 8.23 -4.91 -3.65
N GLN A 50 8.30 -6.02 -4.40
CA GLN A 50 9.34 -7.04 -4.21
C GLN A 50 10.75 -6.49 -4.45
N GLU A 51 10.94 -5.64 -5.47
CA GLU A 51 12.23 -4.97 -5.74
C GLU A 51 12.68 -4.16 -4.53
N TYR A 52 11.81 -3.30 -3.97
CA TYR A 52 12.16 -2.52 -2.77
C TYR A 52 12.46 -3.40 -1.55
N GLN A 53 11.68 -4.46 -1.35
CA GLN A 53 11.95 -5.41 -0.27
C GLN A 53 13.30 -6.11 -0.45
N GLN A 54 13.64 -6.49 -1.67
CA GLN A 54 14.94 -7.11 -1.98
C GLN A 54 16.08 -6.12 -1.73
N ARG A 55 15.97 -4.88 -2.19
CA ARG A 55 16.97 -3.83 -1.94
C ARG A 55 17.16 -3.58 -0.44
N LEU A 56 16.08 -3.51 0.35
CA LEU A 56 16.16 -3.37 1.81
C LEU A 56 16.85 -4.57 2.49
N ARG A 57 16.62 -5.80 1.98
CA ARG A 57 17.31 -7.00 2.50
C ARG A 57 18.77 -7.02 2.17
N GLN A 58 19.15 -6.53 1.00
CA GLN A 58 20.53 -6.53 0.49
C GLN A 58 21.34 -5.32 0.96
N ALA A 59 20.70 -4.30 1.50
CA ALA A 59 21.36 -3.08 1.98
C ALA A 59 22.42 -3.40 3.04
N LYS A 60 23.63 -2.92 2.81
CA LYS A 60 24.81 -3.17 3.66
C LYS A 60 25.06 -2.04 4.65
N SER A 61 24.53 -0.85 4.39
CA SER A 61 24.69 0.34 5.21
C SER A 61 23.37 0.98 5.58
N GLU A 62 23.40 1.83 6.62
CA GLU A 62 22.26 2.67 7.00
C GLU A 62 21.87 3.64 5.89
N ALA A 63 22.86 4.18 5.19
CA ALA A 63 22.63 5.09 4.06
C ALA A 63 21.84 4.42 2.94
N GLU A 64 22.17 3.17 2.59
CA GLU A 64 21.43 2.41 1.58
C GLU A 64 19.99 2.11 2.02
N VAL A 65 19.79 1.79 3.30
CA VAL A 65 18.44 1.59 3.85
C VAL A 65 17.62 2.87 3.75
N LYS A 66 18.19 4.01 4.20
CA LYS A 66 17.50 5.31 4.14
C LYS A 66 17.20 5.75 2.71
N ALA A 67 18.13 5.56 1.78
CA ALA A 67 17.92 5.86 0.37
C ALA A 67 16.77 5.03 -0.22
N THR A 68 16.77 3.71 0.03
CA THR A 68 15.72 2.82 -0.47
C THR A 68 14.34 3.15 0.14
N LEU A 69 14.29 3.45 1.45
CA LEU A 69 13.05 3.89 2.10
C LEU A 69 12.55 5.22 1.53
N GLY A 70 13.44 6.15 1.20
CA GLY A 70 13.10 7.43 0.60
C GLY A 70 12.47 7.28 -0.79
N GLU A 71 13.09 6.48 -1.65
CA GLU A 71 12.55 6.18 -2.99
C GLU A 71 11.18 5.48 -2.88
N MET A 72 11.06 4.50 -1.97
CA MET A 72 9.82 3.79 -1.73
C MET A 72 8.72 4.73 -1.23
N ALA A 73 9.03 5.63 -0.30
CA ALA A 73 8.07 6.61 0.20
C ALA A 73 7.56 7.54 -0.91
N GLN A 74 8.45 8.07 -1.75
CA GLN A 74 8.09 8.90 -2.91
C GLN A 74 7.20 8.15 -3.91
N TYR A 75 7.50 6.89 -4.13
CA TYR A 75 6.73 6.04 -5.04
C TYR A 75 5.30 5.81 -4.52
N PHE A 76 5.16 5.49 -3.23
CA PHE A 76 3.86 5.20 -2.63
C PHE A 76 3.01 6.44 -2.34
N GLU A 77 3.59 7.61 -2.20
CA GLU A 77 2.87 8.87 -1.93
C GLU A 77 1.79 9.22 -2.96
N LYS A 78 1.94 8.74 -4.20
CA LYS A 78 0.99 8.99 -5.28
C LYS A 78 -0.33 8.23 -5.10
N VAL A 79 -0.31 7.09 -4.44
CA VAL A 79 -1.48 6.22 -4.29
C VAL A 79 -2.57 6.84 -3.43
N PRO A 80 -2.30 7.33 -2.20
CA PRO A 80 -3.31 8.01 -1.38
C PRO A 80 -3.96 9.21 -2.09
N ALA A 81 -3.17 9.99 -2.82
CA ALA A 81 -3.70 11.14 -3.56
C ALA A 81 -4.71 10.69 -4.64
N GLY A 82 -4.38 9.66 -5.41
CA GLY A 82 -5.26 9.09 -6.42
C GLY A 82 -6.53 8.48 -5.82
N LEU A 83 -6.39 7.73 -4.72
CA LEU A 83 -7.53 7.12 -4.03
C LEU A 83 -8.48 8.18 -3.47
N ASN A 84 -7.96 9.22 -2.82
CA ASN A 84 -8.77 10.28 -2.20
C ASN A 84 -9.49 11.16 -3.23
N ALA A 85 -9.03 11.19 -4.49
CA ALA A 85 -9.70 11.89 -5.58
C ALA A 85 -10.92 11.12 -6.14
N LEU A 86 -11.13 9.85 -5.76
CA LEU A 86 -12.23 9.03 -6.26
C LEU A 86 -13.57 9.46 -5.66
N SER A 87 -14.56 9.66 -6.54
CA SER A 87 -15.97 9.82 -6.17
C SER A 87 -16.66 8.46 -6.19
N LEU A 88 -16.66 7.74 -5.07
CA LEU A 88 -17.25 6.41 -4.93
C LEU A 88 -18.72 6.48 -4.52
N LYS A 89 -19.52 5.55 -5.04
CA LYS A 89 -20.97 5.53 -4.90
C LYS A 89 -21.45 4.77 -3.67
N THR A 90 -20.69 3.73 -3.26
CA THR A 90 -21.08 2.83 -2.17
C THR A 90 -20.30 3.14 -0.87
N ASP A 91 -20.92 2.86 0.28
CA ASP A 91 -20.24 2.95 1.58
C ASP A 91 -19.10 1.94 1.68
N GLU A 92 -19.28 0.77 1.10
CA GLU A 92 -18.25 -0.26 1.07
C GLU A 92 -17.05 0.19 0.25
N GLY A 93 -17.27 0.74 -0.96
CA GLY A 93 -16.20 1.30 -1.78
C GLY A 93 -15.43 2.39 -1.06
N ARG A 94 -16.15 3.30 -0.38
CA ARG A 94 -15.52 4.35 0.46
C ARG A 94 -14.69 3.76 1.59
N SER A 95 -15.22 2.77 2.32
CA SER A 95 -14.49 2.10 3.41
C SER A 95 -13.21 1.41 2.92
N ILE A 96 -13.26 0.73 1.77
CA ILE A 96 -12.09 0.08 1.16
C ILE A 96 -11.05 1.12 0.75
N ARG A 97 -11.47 2.20 0.07
CA ARG A 97 -10.61 3.31 -0.31
C ARG A 97 -9.89 3.91 0.90
N ASP A 98 -10.64 4.17 1.96
CA ASP A 98 -10.12 4.82 3.17
C ASP A 98 -9.10 3.93 3.88
N ASP A 99 -9.34 2.63 3.97
CA ASP A 99 -8.37 1.68 4.54
C ASP A 99 -7.07 1.64 3.73
N PHE A 100 -7.16 1.59 2.39
CA PHE A 100 -5.99 1.63 1.53
C PHE A 100 -5.24 2.97 1.63
N SER A 101 -5.96 4.08 1.53
CA SER A 101 -5.37 5.42 1.55
C SER A 101 -4.65 5.69 2.87
N GLN A 102 -5.34 5.47 4.00
CA GLN A 102 -4.77 5.70 5.33
C GLN A 102 -3.66 4.70 5.65
N GLY A 103 -3.79 3.43 5.22
CA GLY A 103 -2.76 2.42 5.40
C GLY A 103 -1.46 2.82 4.71
N ILE A 104 -1.53 3.23 3.43
CA ILE A 104 -0.36 3.68 2.68
C ILE A 104 0.20 4.99 3.23
N ASP A 105 -0.63 5.96 3.61
CA ASP A 105 -0.17 7.21 4.22
C ASP A 105 0.66 6.95 5.49
N LYS A 106 0.18 6.08 6.37
CA LYS A 106 0.92 5.69 7.58
C LYS A 106 2.25 4.99 7.24
N LEU A 107 2.29 4.12 6.22
CA LEU A 107 3.52 3.49 5.76
C LEU A 107 4.54 4.52 5.27
N VAL A 108 4.10 5.48 4.45
CA VAL A 108 4.94 6.57 3.93
C VAL A 108 5.45 7.44 5.07
N ARG A 109 4.59 7.83 5.99
CA ARG A 109 4.97 8.64 7.15
C ARG A 109 5.94 7.90 8.07
N GLY A 110 5.69 6.62 8.34
CA GLY A 110 6.60 5.77 9.11
C GLY A 110 7.99 5.68 8.47
N ALA A 111 8.06 5.50 7.14
CA ALA A 111 9.32 5.50 6.40
C ALA A 111 10.04 6.86 6.50
N LYS A 112 9.34 7.97 6.32
CA LYS A 112 9.91 9.33 6.45
C LYS A 112 10.42 9.60 7.87
N GLN A 113 9.67 9.20 8.89
CA GLN A 113 10.12 9.31 10.29
C GLN A 113 11.36 8.45 10.56
N ALA A 114 11.41 7.22 10.05
CA ALA A 114 12.59 6.36 10.20
C ALA A 114 13.84 6.93 9.53
N ILE A 115 13.69 7.61 8.38
CA ILE A 115 14.79 8.29 7.69
C ILE A 115 15.30 9.48 8.50
N ALA A 116 14.38 10.26 9.07
CA ALA A 116 14.72 11.47 9.84
C ALA A 116 15.29 11.15 11.23
N ALA A 117 14.91 10.01 11.81
CA ALA A 117 15.35 9.63 13.16
C ALA A 117 16.85 9.32 13.20
N PRO A 118 17.59 9.87 14.19
CA PRO A 118 18.98 9.47 14.46
C PRO A 118 19.06 7.97 14.77
N ALA A 119 20.16 7.31 14.37
CA ALA A 119 20.34 5.88 14.60
C ALA A 119 20.34 5.49 16.08
N GLN A 120 20.75 6.42 16.93
CA GLN A 120 20.85 6.26 18.40
C GLN A 120 19.52 6.54 19.12
N ASP A 121 18.56 7.19 18.44
CA ASP A 121 17.26 7.50 19.02
C ASP A 121 16.31 6.31 18.85
N SER A 122 16.40 5.39 19.82
CA SER A 122 15.57 4.18 19.83
C SER A 122 14.08 4.49 19.92
N GLN A 123 13.70 5.56 20.63
CA GLN A 123 12.30 5.96 20.80
C GLN A 123 11.71 6.47 19.50
N ALA A 124 12.42 7.31 18.75
CA ALA A 124 11.99 7.78 17.44
C ALA A 124 11.92 6.63 16.42
N GLN A 125 12.87 5.70 16.45
CA GLN A 125 12.87 4.51 15.61
C GLN A 125 11.67 3.58 15.92
N GLU A 126 11.36 3.41 17.19
CA GLU A 126 10.20 2.63 17.63
C GLU A 126 8.86 3.29 17.21
N ALA A 127 8.74 4.61 17.36
CA ALA A 127 7.55 5.35 16.92
C ALA A 127 7.31 5.22 15.40
N ALA A 128 8.37 5.41 14.60
CA ALA A 128 8.33 5.20 13.16
C ALA A 128 7.89 3.78 12.81
N SER A 129 8.45 2.83 13.55
CA SER A 129 8.16 1.42 13.42
C SER A 129 6.69 1.11 13.72
N ARG A 130 6.14 1.59 14.81
CA ARG A 130 4.74 1.39 15.18
C ARG A 130 3.80 1.98 14.13
N LEU A 131 4.08 3.20 13.66
CA LEU A 131 3.26 3.84 12.62
C LEU A 131 3.22 3.02 11.33
N ALA A 132 4.35 2.47 10.91
CA ALA A 132 4.40 1.61 9.72
C ALA A 132 3.63 0.29 9.94
N LEU A 133 3.68 -0.31 11.15
CA LEU A 133 2.88 -1.51 11.47
C LEU A 133 1.38 -1.24 11.40
N GLU A 134 0.93 -0.14 12.00
CA GLU A 134 -0.47 0.27 11.92
C GLU A 134 -0.89 0.48 10.46
N GLY A 135 -0.04 1.12 9.65
CA GLY A 135 -0.27 1.30 8.22
C GLY A 135 -0.42 -0.03 7.49
N GLN A 136 0.47 -0.98 7.76
CA GLN A 136 0.40 -2.32 7.17
C GLN A 136 -0.88 -3.06 7.56
N GLN A 137 -1.27 -3.02 8.82
CA GLN A 137 -2.50 -3.68 9.29
C GLN A 137 -3.73 -3.08 8.61
N GLN A 138 -3.82 -1.75 8.53
CA GLN A 138 -4.93 -1.06 7.89
C GLN A 138 -4.99 -1.34 6.38
N PHE A 139 -3.85 -1.36 5.71
CA PHE A 139 -3.76 -1.72 4.30
C PHE A 139 -4.24 -3.16 4.04
N LEU A 140 -3.83 -4.14 4.88
CA LEU A 140 -4.30 -5.52 4.79
C LEU A 140 -5.80 -5.62 5.06
N GLN A 141 -6.35 -4.81 5.94
CA GLN A 141 -7.79 -4.73 6.16
C GLN A 141 -8.52 -4.27 4.89
N GLY A 142 -8.05 -3.22 4.25
CA GLY A 142 -8.57 -2.76 2.95
C GLY A 142 -8.49 -3.84 1.87
N GLN A 143 -7.37 -4.56 1.80
CA GLN A 143 -7.17 -5.66 0.87
C GLN A 143 -8.18 -6.80 1.10
N ASN A 144 -8.38 -7.22 2.34
CA ASN A 144 -9.34 -8.28 2.66
C ASN A 144 -10.76 -7.87 2.29
N LYS A 145 -11.17 -6.63 2.59
CA LYS A 145 -12.47 -6.10 2.17
C LYS A 145 -12.60 -6.06 0.66
N PHE A 146 -11.57 -5.61 -0.06
CA PHE A 146 -11.56 -5.53 -1.52
C PHE A 146 -11.71 -6.92 -2.15
N ILE A 147 -10.95 -7.91 -1.69
CA ILE A 147 -11.03 -9.30 -2.18
C ILE A 147 -12.41 -9.88 -1.95
N ALA A 148 -12.97 -9.70 -0.75
CA ALA A 148 -14.31 -10.18 -0.41
C ALA A 148 -15.40 -9.53 -1.29
N ALA A 149 -15.31 -8.21 -1.49
CA ALA A 149 -16.24 -7.47 -2.35
C ALA A 149 -16.09 -7.89 -3.84
N ALA A 150 -14.86 -8.01 -4.33
CA ALA A 150 -14.59 -8.47 -5.69
C ALA A 150 -15.17 -9.87 -5.95
N GLY A 151 -15.04 -10.78 -4.98
CA GLY A 151 -15.63 -12.12 -5.08
C GLY A 151 -17.15 -12.09 -5.18
N ARG A 152 -17.84 -11.26 -4.38
CA ARG A 152 -19.30 -11.09 -4.47
C ARG A 152 -19.75 -10.50 -5.81
N GLU A 153 -18.96 -9.60 -6.38
CA GLU A 153 -19.25 -8.96 -7.66
C GLU A 153 -18.77 -9.76 -8.88
N GLY A 154 -18.26 -10.97 -8.67
CA GLY A 154 -17.80 -11.84 -9.76
C GLY A 154 -16.57 -11.28 -10.50
N ILE A 155 -15.79 -10.41 -9.85
CA ILE A 155 -14.54 -9.89 -10.40
C ILE A 155 -13.46 -10.94 -10.20
N LYS A 156 -12.90 -11.43 -11.29
CA LYS A 156 -11.75 -12.34 -11.23
C LYS A 156 -10.49 -11.53 -10.93
N LEU A 157 -9.84 -11.84 -9.81
CA LEU A 157 -8.52 -11.33 -9.48
C LEU A 157 -7.49 -12.29 -10.07
N GLU A 158 -6.71 -11.85 -11.06
CA GLU A 158 -5.64 -12.67 -11.61
C GLU A 158 -4.46 -12.69 -10.62
N ASN A 159 -4.15 -13.89 -10.13
CA ASN A 159 -2.90 -14.15 -9.41
C ASN A 159 -1.81 -14.41 -10.46
N LYS A 160 -0.97 -13.44 -10.73
CA LYS A 160 0.27 -13.64 -11.47
C LYS A 160 1.44 -13.84 -10.53
#